data_a1ef16f1cca3660ade285b9bb08e2222
#
_entry.id   a1ef16f1cca3660ade285b9bb08e2222
#
_cell.length_a   1.000
_cell.length_b   1.000
_cell.length_c   1.000
_cell.angle_alpha   90.00
_cell.angle_beta   90.00
_cell.angle_gamma   90.00
#
_symmetry.space_group_name_H-M   'P 1'
#
loop_
_entity.id
_entity.type
_entity.pdbx_description
1 polymer ?
#
loop_
_entity_poly.entity_id
_entity_poly.type
_entity_poly.pdbx_seq_one_letter_code
_entity_poly.pdbx_strand_id
1 'polypeptide(L)'
;MSTGVSRPVGVGLISVGWMGKLHTRAYQSLPTVYPELGVRPRLVHAADTAPDRAEYARDVLGYARTSADYRAVLEDPEVDVVSICAPNMLHKEIGIAAAKAGKPFWIEKPVGRDATDTAAVAEAAHTAGVVTSVGYNYRNAPAVERIRELVAGGSLGRITNIRSVFFNGYAAEPRGALSWRFSRELAGSGALGDLLSHVADLVQYVVGPITQVTSLSSIVHAERPILPMGSGTHFAVIEDGEMGPVENEDYAGALVRFAEDARGLGAVGTLEVSRTIVGPQCGLAIEVYGTEGSARWNFERMNELEVCTQRGGPHYGYTTVLGNPHLGDYGHFQPGPGNSMGYDDLKVVEAKKFLAAVLGGEQVQCSIDDALSAAQVVSAAVASAETGAWHAVTPVPGVRYGGTRPQAEAVGV
;
A
#
# COMPACT_ATOMS: atom_id res chain seq x y z
N MET A 1 18.90 -29.33 -3.23
CA MET A 1 17.57 -28.85 -3.71
C MET A 1 16.57 -29.89 -3.25
N SER A 2 15.73 -29.54 -2.27
CA SER A 2 14.67 -30.46 -1.79
C SER A 2 13.56 -30.50 -2.84
N THR A 3 13.30 -31.65 -3.44
CA THR A 3 12.15 -31.91 -4.31
C THR A 3 10.88 -32.11 -3.48
N GLY A 4 10.61 -31.17 -2.57
CA GLY A 4 9.35 -31.13 -1.83
C GLY A 4 8.20 -30.91 -2.81
N VAL A 5 7.16 -31.72 -2.69
CA VAL A 5 5.90 -31.57 -3.46
C VAL A 5 5.35 -30.18 -3.16
N SER A 6 5.27 -29.32 -4.19
CA SER A 6 4.74 -27.97 -4.01
C SER A 6 3.25 -28.02 -3.66
N ARG A 7 2.86 -27.33 -2.57
CA ARG A 7 1.48 -27.27 -2.09
C ARG A 7 0.62 -26.43 -3.05
N PRO A 8 -0.44 -26.99 -3.63
CA PRO A 8 -1.38 -26.21 -4.41
C PRO A 8 -2.14 -25.25 -3.49
N VAL A 9 -2.35 -24.00 -3.95
CA VAL A 9 -3.16 -22.98 -3.26
C VAL A 9 -4.15 -22.42 -4.28
N GLY A 10 -5.44 -22.59 -4.02
CA GLY A 10 -6.51 -22.09 -4.86
C GLY A 10 -6.70 -20.58 -4.68
N VAL A 11 -6.58 -19.83 -5.75
CA VAL A 11 -6.68 -18.36 -5.75
C VAL A 11 -8.02 -17.92 -6.34
N GLY A 12 -8.77 -17.12 -5.57
CA GLY A 12 -9.91 -16.35 -6.03
C GLY A 12 -9.55 -14.90 -6.33
N LEU A 13 -10.17 -14.30 -7.33
CA LEU A 13 -9.99 -12.89 -7.69
C LEU A 13 -11.34 -12.18 -7.76
N ILE A 14 -11.46 -11.04 -7.12
CA ILE A 14 -12.62 -10.16 -7.18
C ILE A 14 -12.22 -8.83 -7.82
N SER A 15 -12.80 -8.56 -8.98
CA SER A 15 -12.51 -7.49 -9.93
C SER A 15 -11.23 -7.70 -10.76
N VAL A 16 -11.43 -7.69 -12.09
CA VAL A 16 -10.42 -7.99 -13.12
C VAL A 16 -9.89 -6.69 -13.76
N GLY A 17 -9.80 -5.63 -12.95
CA GLY A 17 -9.18 -4.37 -13.34
C GLY A 17 -7.65 -4.47 -13.44
N TRP A 18 -6.99 -3.31 -13.53
CA TRP A 18 -5.52 -3.25 -13.59
C TRP A 18 -4.86 -3.98 -12.41
N MET A 19 -5.31 -3.71 -11.17
CA MET A 19 -4.75 -4.37 -9.98
C MET A 19 -5.02 -5.87 -9.95
N GLY A 20 -6.22 -6.32 -10.36
CA GLY A 20 -6.51 -7.75 -10.46
C GLY A 20 -5.57 -8.50 -11.42
N LYS A 21 -5.20 -7.86 -12.54
CA LYS A 21 -4.19 -8.40 -13.46
C LYS A 21 -2.80 -8.47 -12.83
N LEU A 22 -2.42 -7.46 -12.03
CA LEU A 22 -1.14 -7.45 -11.30
C LEU A 22 -1.08 -8.54 -10.22
N HIS A 23 -2.13 -8.69 -9.42
CA HIS A 23 -2.22 -9.76 -8.43
C HIS A 23 -2.11 -11.14 -9.09
N THR A 24 -2.80 -11.34 -10.21
CA THR A 24 -2.71 -12.60 -10.96
C THR A 24 -1.28 -12.89 -11.40
N ARG A 25 -0.59 -11.91 -12.02
CA ARG A 25 0.83 -12.05 -12.42
C ARG A 25 1.73 -12.32 -11.23
N ALA A 26 1.48 -11.66 -10.10
CA ALA A 26 2.25 -11.89 -8.89
C ALA A 26 2.16 -13.35 -8.42
N TYR A 27 0.96 -13.93 -8.35
CA TYR A 27 0.80 -15.34 -8.01
C TYR A 27 1.47 -16.27 -9.02
N GLN A 28 1.34 -16.00 -10.32
CA GLN A 28 1.96 -16.81 -11.38
C GLN A 28 3.50 -16.79 -11.31
N SER A 29 4.08 -15.69 -10.82
CA SER A 29 5.55 -15.54 -10.70
C SER A 29 6.15 -16.27 -9.51
N LEU A 30 5.38 -16.52 -8.43
CA LEU A 30 5.89 -17.09 -7.18
C LEU A 30 6.69 -18.40 -7.36
N PRO A 31 6.26 -19.39 -8.16
CA PRO A 31 7.00 -20.63 -8.26
C PRO A 31 8.40 -20.50 -8.86
N THR A 32 8.63 -19.43 -9.63
CA THR A 32 9.93 -19.17 -10.27
C THR A 32 10.79 -18.19 -9.50
N VAL A 33 10.17 -17.20 -8.83
CA VAL A 33 10.90 -16.17 -8.07
C VAL A 33 11.22 -16.65 -6.65
N TYR A 34 10.29 -17.40 -6.02
CA TYR A 34 10.42 -17.92 -4.65
C TYR A 34 10.15 -19.43 -4.59
N PRO A 35 10.97 -20.25 -5.27
CA PRO A 35 10.78 -21.71 -5.28
C PRO A 35 10.85 -22.34 -3.88
N GLU A 36 11.58 -21.72 -2.95
CA GLU A 36 11.70 -22.15 -1.55
C GLU A 36 10.39 -22.05 -0.77
N LEU A 37 9.44 -21.20 -1.19
CA LEU A 37 8.11 -21.09 -0.57
C LEU A 37 7.30 -22.39 -0.73
N GLY A 38 7.66 -23.22 -1.72
CA GLY A 38 7.05 -24.53 -1.93
C GLY A 38 5.55 -24.47 -2.28
N VAL A 39 5.08 -23.39 -2.89
CA VAL A 39 3.67 -23.19 -3.28
C VAL A 39 3.48 -23.25 -4.78
N ARG A 40 2.28 -23.67 -5.17
CA ARG A 40 1.81 -23.62 -6.56
C ARG A 40 0.42 -22.97 -6.60
N PRO A 41 0.32 -21.66 -6.82
CA PRO A 41 -0.97 -21.00 -6.98
C PRO A 41 -1.74 -21.58 -8.16
N ARG A 42 -3.03 -21.86 -7.95
CA ARG A 42 -3.98 -22.29 -8.98
C ARG A 42 -5.03 -21.20 -9.12
N LEU A 43 -5.19 -20.64 -10.31
CA LEU A 43 -6.20 -19.62 -10.60
C LEU A 43 -7.56 -20.30 -10.74
N VAL A 44 -8.36 -20.25 -9.68
CA VAL A 44 -9.58 -21.05 -9.55
C VAL A 44 -10.79 -20.31 -10.05
N HIS A 45 -11.11 -19.15 -9.47
CA HIS A 45 -12.36 -18.46 -9.74
C HIS A 45 -12.15 -16.94 -9.74
N ALA A 46 -12.58 -16.27 -10.82
CA ALA A 46 -12.55 -14.80 -10.88
C ALA A 46 -13.97 -14.24 -11.01
N ALA A 47 -14.25 -13.12 -10.35
CA ALA A 47 -15.51 -12.40 -10.46
C ALA A 47 -15.33 -10.98 -10.97
N ASP A 48 -16.09 -10.59 -11.97
CA ASP A 48 -16.25 -9.20 -12.43
C ASP A 48 -17.65 -9.01 -13.01
N THR A 49 -18.29 -7.88 -12.73
CA THR A 49 -19.63 -7.55 -13.24
C THR A 49 -19.63 -7.24 -14.73
N ALA A 50 -18.48 -6.90 -15.33
CA ALA A 50 -18.32 -6.65 -16.76
C ALA A 50 -18.01 -7.97 -17.50
N PRO A 51 -18.86 -8.40 -18.44
CA PRO A 51 -18.70 -9.69 -19.13
C PRO A 51 -17.36 -9.83 -19.87
N ASP A 52 -16.89 -8.78 -20.53
CA ASP A 52 -15.61 -8.75 -21.24
C ASP A 52 -14.42 -8.98 -20.30
N ARG A 53 -14.49 -8.50 -19.05
CA ARG A 53 -13.48 -8.74 -18.03
C ARG A 53 -13.52 -10.16 -17.49
N ALA A 54 -14.71 -10.73 -17.33
CA ALA A 54 -14.86 -12.13 -16.95
C ALA A 54 -14.28 -13.07 -18.03
N GLU A 55 -14.55 -12.79 -19.32
CA GLU A 55 -13.95 -13.50 -20.44
C GLU A 55 -12.42 -13.36 -20.45
N TYR A 56 -11.91 -12.16 -20.26
CA TYR A 56 -10.46 -11.91 -20.16
C TYR A 56 -9.81 -12.70 -19.00
N ALA A 57 -10.49 -12.81 -17.86
CA ALA A 57 -9.99 -13.59 -16.72
C ALA A 57 -9.86 -15.08 -17.08
N ARG A 58 -10.82 -15.64 -17.81
CA ARG A 58 -10.80 -17.04 -18.26
C ARG A 58 -9.76 -17.25 -19.36
N ASP A 59 -9.87 -16.48 -20.45
CA ASP A 59 -9.19 -16.79 -21.71
C ASP A 59 -7.74 -16.30 -21.74
N VAL A 60 -7.42 -15.24 -20.99
CA VAL A 60 -6.09 -14.63 -20.97
C VAL A 60 -5.36 -14.88 -19.64
N LEU A 61 -6.03 -14.67 -18.49
CA LEU A 61 -5.39 -14.84 -17.20
C LEU A 61 -5.32 -16.31 -16.76
N GLY A 62 -6.25 -17.16 -17.26
CA GLY A 62 -6.25 -18.60 -17.00
C GLY A 62 -7.03 -19.03 -15.75
N TYR A 63 -8.02 -18.24 -15.30
CA TYR A 63 -8.94 -18.67 -14.26
C TYR A 63 -9.86 -19.78 -14.78
N ALA A 64 -9.99 -20.85 -13.99
CA ALA A 64 -10.79 -22.01 -14.37
C ALA A 64 -12.30 -21.70 -14.43
N ARG A 65 -12.76 -20.79 -13.57
CA ARG A 65 -14.17 -20.35 -13.49
C ARG A 65 -14.27 -18.83 -13.42
N THR A 66 -15.39 -18.30 -13.94
CA THR A 66 -15.73 -16.88 -13.84
C THR A 66 -17.19 -16.68 -13.46
N SER A 67 -17.49 -15.60 -12.75
CA SER A 67 -18.85 -15.22 -12.36
C SER A 67 -19.03 -13.70 -12.38
N ALA A 68 -20.28 -13.23 -12.37
CA ALA A 68 -20.62 -11.82 -12.22
C ALA A 68 -20.76 -11.42 -10.73
N ASP A 69 -20.95 -12.38 -9.84
CA ASP A 69 -21.13 -12.18 -8.40
C ASP A 69 -19.89 -12.67 -7.65
N TYR A 70 -19.28 -11.79 -6.86
CA TYR A 70 -18.12 -12.11 -6.03
C TYR A 70 -18.41 -13.16 -4.96
N ARG A 71 -19.68 -13.32 -4.55
CA ARG A 71 -20.08 -14.32 -3.55
C ARG A 71 -19.77 -15.73 -4.03
N ALA A 72 -19.94 -15.98 -5.32
CA ALA A 72 -19.60 -17.27 -5.91
C ALA A 72 -18.11 -17.63 -5.75
N VAL A 73 -17.20 -16.63 -5.73
CA VAL A 73 -15.77 -16.84 -5.45
C VAL A 73 -15.57 -17.22 -3.98
N LEU A 74 -16.29 -16.58 -3.07
CA LEU A 74 -16.17 -16.82 -1.63
C LEU A 74 -16.76 -18.19 -1.21
N GLU A 75 -17.80 -18.64 -1.89
CA GLU A 75 -18.47 -19.91 -1.67
C GLU A 75 -17.75 -21.10 -2.33
N ASP A 76 -16.83 -20.84 -3.24
CA ASP A 76 -16.10 -21.89 -3.96
C ASP A 76 -15.15 -22.64 -3.02
N PRO A 77 -15.35 -23.97 -2.82
CA PRO A 77 -14.52 -24.74 -1.90
C PRO A 77 -13.08 -24.96 -2.38
N GLU A 78 -12.80 -24.77 -3.68
CA GLU A 78 -11.45 -24.86 -4.22
C GLU A 78 -10.65 -23.56 -4.10
N VAL A 79 -11.27 -22.45 -3.65
CA VAL A 79 -10.61 -21.18 -3.36
C VAL A 79 -10.12 -21.19 -1.92
N ASP A 80 -8.80 -21.16 -1.75
CA ASP A 80 -8.12 -21.12 -0.44
C ASP A 80 -7.88 -19.68 0.03
N VAL A 81 -7.57 -18.77 -0.91
CA VAL A 81 -7.26 -17.35 -0.65
C VAL A 81 -7.91 -16.44 -1.69
N VAL A 82 -8.20 -15.20 -1.31
CA VAL A 82 -8.91 -14.25 -2.18
C VAL A 82 -8.12 -12.96 -2.36
N SER A 83 -8.01 -12.49 -3.60
CA SER A 83 -7.57 -11.12 -3.93
C SER A 83 -8.77 -10.23 -4.17
N ILE A 84 -8.82 -9.07 -3.48
CA ILE A 84 -9.89 -8.08 -3.59
C ILE A 84 -9.33 -6.82 -4.22
N CYS A 85 -9.69 -6.58 -5.48
CA CYS A 85 -9.19 -5.48 -6.32
C CYS A 85 -10.33 -4.59 -6.85
N ALA A 86 -11.47 -4.60 -6.15
CA ALA A 86 -12.67 -3.84 -6.47
C ALA A 86 -12.47 -2.32 -6.27
N PRO A 87 -13.38 -1.45 -6.72
CA PRO A 87 -13.40 -0.04 -6.33
C PRO A 87 -13.61 0.14 -4.82
N ASN A 88 -13.04 1.22 -4.25
CA ASN A 88 -13.00 1.49 -2.81
C ASN A 88 -14.36 1.33 -2.09
N MET A 89 -15.45 1.81 -2.69
CA MET A 89 -16.78 1.74 -2.09
C MET A 89 -17.26 0.32 -1.82
N LEU A 90 -16.67 -0.68 -2.48
CA LEU A 90 -17.03 -2.10 -2.32
C LEU A 90 -16.08 -2.84 -1.35
N HIS A 91 -14.94 -2.27 -1.00
CA HIS A 91 -13.92 -2.94 -0.20
C HIS A 91 -14.43 -3.38 1.17
N LYS A 92 -15.20 -2.52 1.86
CA LYS A 92 -15.79 -2.85 3.16
C LYS A 92 -16.72 -4.06 3.08
N GLU A 93 -17.67 -4.04 2.15
CA GLU A 93 -18.64 -5.14 2.00
C GLU A 93 -17.93 -6.45 1.66
N ILE A 94 -17.05 -6.41 0.67
CA ILE A 94 -16.36 -7.61 0.17
C ILE A 94 -15.36 -8.14 1.20
N GLY A 95 -14.60 -7.27 1.88
CA GLY A 95 -13.65 -7.65 2.93
C GLY A 95 -14.34 -8.34 4.12
N ILE A 96 -15.47 -7.77 4.59
CA ILE A 96 -16.29 -8.39 5.64
C ILE A 96 -16.85 -9.75 5.18
N ALA A 97 -17.32 -9.86 3.92
CA ALA A 97 -17.84 -11.10 3.38
C ALA A 97 -16.75 -12.18 3.26
N ALA A 98 -15.54 -11.82 2.81
CA ALA A 98 -14.39 -12.71 2.75
C ALA A 98 -13.99 -13.23 4.14
N ALA A 99 -13.92 -12.34 5.14
CA ALA A 99 -13.67 -12.72 6.53
C ALA A 99 -14.72 -13.71 7.06
N LYS A 100 -16.01 -13.40 6.87
CA LYS A 100 -17.13 -14.29 7.30
C LYS A 100 -17.11 -15.64 6.61
N ALA A 101 -16.63 -15.70 5.35
CA ALA A 101 -16.43 -16.96 4.63
C ALA A 101 -15.20 -17.75 5.09
N GLY A 102 -14.43 -17.23 6.08
CA GLY A 102 -13.21 -17.85 6.57
C GLY A 102 -12.07 -17.84 5.56
N LYS A 103 -12.11 -16.96 4.56
CA LYS A 103 -11.09 -16.88 3.50
C LYS A 103 -10.02 -15.86 3.87
N PRO A 104 -8.74 -16.23 4.01
CA PRO A 104 -7.63 -15.27 4.01
C PRO A 104 -7.68 -14.41 2.75
N PHE A 105 -7.40 -13.10 2.89
CA PHE A 105 -7.53 -12.20 1.75
C PHE A 105 -6.41 -11.17 1.65
N TRP A 106 -6.07 -10.86 0.40
CA TRP A 106 -5.21 -9.75 0.01
C TRP A 106 -6.07 -8.69 -0.67
N ILE A 107 -6.26 -7.56 0.02
CA ILE A 107 -7.14 -6.48 -0.41
C ILE A 107 -6.33 -5.25 -0.83
N GLU A 108 -6.77 -4.58 -1.90
CA GLU A 108 -6.16 -3.32 -2.30
C GLU A 108 -6.50 -2.18 -1.34
N LYS A 109 -5.59 -1.20 -1.31
CA LYS A 109 -5.76 0.03 -0.56
C LYS A 109 -6.63 1.06 -1.33
N PRO A 110 -7.31 1.98 -0.64
CA PRO A 110 -7.62 1.95 0.78
C PRO A 110 -8.67 0.89 1.10
N VAL A 111 -8.57 0.28 2.27
CA VAL A 111 -9.48 -0.83 2.66
C VAL A 111 -10.91 -0.35 2.86
N GLY A 112 -11.10 0.92 3.22
CA GLY A 112 -12.38 1.58 3.38
C GLY A 112 -12.30 3.02 2.89
N ARG A 113 -13.43 3.71 2.85
CA ARG A 113 -13.50 5.15 2.52
C ARG A 113 -12.90 6.02 3.63
N ASP A 114 -12.88 5.49 4.86
CA ASP A 114 -12.38 6.13 6.07
C ASP A 114 -11.90 5.08 7.10
N ALA A 115 -11.48 5.55 8.28
CA ALA A 115 -11.06 4.69 9.37
C ALA A 115 -12.21 3.83 9.93
N THR A 116 -13.45 4.28 9.88
CA THR A 116 -14.63 3.53 10.36
C THR A 116 -14.91 2.32 9.49
N ASP A 117 -14.91 2.52 8.17
CA ASP A 117 -15.06 1.42 7.21
C ASP A 117 -13.92 0.40 7.35
N THR A 118 -12.68 0.89 7.49
CA THR A 118 -11.49 0.04 7.66
C THR A 118 -11.53 -0.74 8.98
N ALA A 119 -11.96 -0.12 10.08
CA ALA A 119 -12.12 -0.77 11.38
C ALA A 119 -13.15 -1.91 11.33
N ALA A 120 -14.26 -1.73 10.60
CA ALA A 120 -15.27 -2.78 10.45
C ALA A 120 -14.73 -4.02 9.71
N VAL A 121 -13.84 -3.83 8.72
CA VAL A 121 -13.17 -4.95 8.05
C VAL A 121 -12.15 -5.62 9.00
N ALA A 122 -11.39 -4.82 9.76
CA ALA A 122 -10.43 -5.33 10.73
C ALA A 122 -11.12 -6.18 11.82
N GLU A 123 -12.23 -5.69 12.38
CA GLU A 123 -13.03 -6.43 13.37
C GLU A 123 -13.55 -7.77 12.82
N ALA A 124 -14.06 -7.76 11.58
CA ALA A 124 -14.53 -8.99 10.94
C ALA A 124 -13.39 -9.98 10.71
N ALA A 125 -12.20 -9.51 10.27
CA ALA A 125 -11.04 -10.36 10.05
C ALA A 125 -10.52 -10.96 11.37
N HIS A 126 -10.43 -10.15 12.44
CA HIS A 126 -10.04 -10.63 13.78
C HIS A 126 -11.02 -11.65 14.33
N THR A 127 -12.33 -11.38 14.23
CA THR A 127 -13.38 -12.30 14.70
C THR A 127 -13.31 -13.65 14.00
N ALA A 128 -13.01 -13.64 12.68
CA ALA A 128 -12.87 -14.85 11.89
C ALA A 128 -11.50 -15.53 12.02
N GLY A 129 -10.49 -14.85 12.60
CA GLY A 129 -9.13 -15.35 12.72
C GLY A 129 -8.43 -15.56 11.36
N VAL A 130 -8.79 -14.79 10.33
CA VAL A 130 -8.22 -14.94 8.98
C VAL A 130 -7.00 -14.06 8.79
N VAL A 131 -6.01 -14.58 8.07
CA VAL A 131 -4.82 -13.82 7.66
C VAL A 131 -5.21 -12.79 6.61
N THR A 132 -4.70 -11.56 6.76
CA THR A 132 -4.96 -10.46 5.83
C THR A 132 -3.66 -9.89 5.28
N SER A 133 -3.70 -9.35 4.05
CA SER A 133 -2.66 -8.50 3.48
C SER A 133 -3.30 -7.33 2.77
N VAL A 134 -2.64 -6.16 2.80
CA VAL A 134 -3.14 -4.94 2.16
C VAL A 134 -2.12 -4.41 1.15
N GLY A 135 -2.60 -3.88 0.04
CA GLY A 135 -1.83 -3.47 -1.13
C GLY A 135 -0.92 -2.24 -0.96
N TYR A 136 -0.26 -2.08 0.17
CA TYR A 136 0.78 -1.05 0.39
C TYR A 136 2.15 -1.52 -0.11
N ASN A 137 2.26 -1.73 -1.42
CA ASN A 137 3.39 -2.35 -2.07
C ASN A 137 4.74 -1.62 -1.92
N TYR A 138 4.73 -0.29 -1.77
CA TYR A 138 5.97 0.51 -1.73
C TYR A 138 6.89 0.18 -0.55
N ARG A 139 6.34 -0.32 0.57
CA ARG A 139 7.16 -0.78 1.70
C ARG A 139 8.04 -2.00 1.37
N ASN A 140 7.73 -2.71 0.27
CA ASN A 140 8.48 -3.86 -0.21
C ASN A 140 9.68 -3.48 -1.12
N ALA A 141 9.88 -2.19 -1.43
CA ALA A 141 11.08 -1.78 -2.13
C ALA A 141 12.32 -2.05 -1.25
N PRO A 142 13.35 -2.76 -1.76
CA PRO A 142 14.53 -3.13 -0.97
C PRO A 142 15.24 -1.95 -0.32
N ALA A 143 15.22 -0.79 -0.99
CA ALA A 143 15.74 0.46 -0.44
C ALA A 143 14.95 0.95 0.79
N VAL A 144 13.61 0.81 0.77
CA VAL A 144 12.75 1.17 1.90
C VAL A 144 12.96 0.23 3.08
N GLU A 145 13.05 -1.08 2.84
CA GLU A 145 13.38 -2.05 3.89
C GLU A 145 14.73 -1.71 4.53
N ARG A 146 15.72 -1.31 3.71
CA ARG A 146 17.03 -0.90 4.22
C ARG A 146 16.97 0.38 5.06
N ILE A 147 16.17 1.38 4.68
CA ILE A 147 15.96 2.57 5.52
C ILE A 147 15.39 2.15 6.88
N ARG A 148 14.37 1.28 6.89
CA ARG A 148 13.80 0.76 8.12
C ARG A 148 14.83 0.06 9.01
N GLU A 149 15.70 -0.78 8.43
CA GLU A 149 16.78 -1.44 9.16
C GLU A 149 17.76 -0.43 9.76
N LEU A 150 18.13 0.62 9.01
CA LEU A 150 19.02 1.67 9.50
C LEU A 150 18.40 2.44 10.68
N VAL A 151 17.09 2.71 10.63
CA VAL A 151 16.34 3.33 11.73
C VAL A 151 16.28 2.40 12.94
N ALA A 152 15.82 1.17 12.76
CA ALA A 152 15.68 0.20 13.85
C ALA A 152 17.03 -0.19 14.48
N GLY A 153 18.08 -0.29 13.67
CA GLY A 153 19.45 -0.56 14.12
C GLY A 153 20.16 0.63 14.79
N GLY A 154 19.53 1.81 14.76
CA GLY A 154 20.10 3.03 15.36
C GLY A 154 21.25 3.66 14.56
N SER A 155 21.51 3.22 13.33
CA SER A 155 22.59 3.74 12.48
C SER A 155 22.42 5.23 12.12
N LEU A 156 21.20 5.74 12.16
CA LEU A 156 20.90 7.16 11.95
C LEU A 156 20.84 7.96 13.26
N GLY A 157 21.06 7.32 14.41
CA GLY A 157 20.84 7.92 15.72
C GLY A 157 19.35 8.07 16.04
N ARG A 158 19.01 9.04 16.92
CA ARG A 158 17.61 9.38 17.19
C ARG A 158 17.02 10.11 15.98
N ILE A 159 15.89 9.65 15.48
CA ILE A 159 15.20 10.33 14.38
C ILE A 159 14.62 11.65 14.88
N THR A 160 14.88 12.72 14.15
CA THR A 160 14.48 14.09 14.49
C THR A 160 13.34 14.58 13.62
N ASN A 161 13.44 14.36 12.32
CA ASN A 161 12.40 14.79 11.38
C ASN A 161 12.32 13.89 10.16
N ILE A 162 11.14 13.89 9.53
CA ILE A 162 10.80 13.12 8.34
C ILE A 162 10.16 14.06 7.32
N ARG A 163 10.44 13.84 6.06
CA ARG A 163 9.70 14.41 4.94
C ARG A 163 9.26 13.30 4.02
N SER A 164 7.98 13.29 3.65
CA SER A 164 7.50 12.34 2.65
C SER A 164 6.45 13.00 1.76
N VAL A 165 6.50 12.68 0.49
CA VAL A 165 5.60 13.22 -0.53
C VAL A 165 5.08 12.11 -1.41
N PHE A 166 3.87 12.29 -1.97
CA PHE A 166 3.40 11.50 -3.09
C PHE A 166 2.75 12.40 -4.12
N PHE A 167 3.50 12.72 -5.15
CA PHE A 167 3.06 13.54 -6.28
C PHE A 167 2.74 12.69 -7.49
N ASN A 168 1.54 12.83 -8.00
CA ASN A 168 1.09 12.13 -9.20
C ASN A 168 0.21 13.06 -10.04
N GLY A 169 0.31 12.95 -11.36
CA GLY A 169 -0.38 13.81 -12.30
C GLY A 169 -1.61 13.19 -12.96
N TYR A 170 -2.14 12.06 -12.44
CA TYR A 170 -3.25 11.37 -13.12
C TYR A 170 -4.53 12.22 -13.25
N ALA A 171 -4.69 13.23 -12.44
CA ALA A 171 -5.80 14.18 -12.47
C ALA A 171 -5.38 15.60 -12.87
N ALA A 172 -4.17 15.78 -13.44
CA ALA A 172 -3.67 17.10 -13.84
C ALA A 172 -4.42 17.65 -15.07
N GLU A 173 -4.91 16.80 -15.97
CA GLU A 173 -5.68 17.21 -17.14
C GLU A 173 -7.09 17.70 -16.72
N PRO A 174 -7.42 18.99 -16.95
CA PRO A 174 -8.73 19.54 -16.55
C PRO A 174 -9.92 18.83 -17.22
N ARG A 175 -9.71 18.30 -18.41
CA ARG A 175 -10.72 17.57 -19.19
C ARG A 175 -10.67 16.04 -18.91
N GLY A 176 -9.91 15.63 -17.91
CA GLY A 176 -9.93 14.26 -17.41
C GLY A 176 -11.29 13.93 -16.81
N ALA A 177 -11.77 12.72 -17.10
CA ALA A 177 -13.11 12.28 -16.78
C ALA A 177 -13.45 12.32 -15.29
N LEU A 178 -14.63 12.84 -14.93
CA LEU A 178 -15.21 12.77 -13.60
C LEU A 178 -15.59 11.32 -13.30
N SER A 179 -14.73 10.63 -12.58
CA SER A 179 -14.98 9.26 -12.14
C SER A 179 -15.43 9.21 -10.67
N TRP A 180 -15.78 8.04 -10.15
CA TRP A 180 -16.13 7.81 -8.75
C TRP A 180 -15.07 8.32 -7.76
N ARG A 181 -13.79 8.47 -8.18
CA ARG A 181 -12.70 8.99 -7.34
C ARG A 181 -12.88 10.44 -6.91
N PHE A 182 -13.70 11.20 -7.62
CA PHE A 182 -13.98 12.61 -7.34
C PHE A 182 -15.26 12.81 -6.53
N SER A 183 -16.00 11.74 -6.22
CA SER A 183 -17.17 11.77 -5.35
C SER A 183 -16.80 11.47 -3.91
N ARG A 184 -17.20 12.32 -2.98
CA ARG A 184 -16.98 12.12 -1.54
C ARG A 184 -17.76 10.91 -1.02
N GLU A 185 -18.95 10.67 -1.53
CA GLU A 185 -19.77 9.52 -1.15
C GLU A 185 -19.10 8.18 -1.53
N LEU A 186 -18.51 8.11 -2.72
CA LEU A 186 -17.96 6.87 -3.26
C LEU A 186 -16.51 6.62 -2.84
N ALA A 187 -15.68 7.66 -2.85
CA ALA A 187 -14.25 7.54 -2.56
C ALA A 187 -13.89 7.88 -1.11
N GLY A 188 -14.74 8.61 -0.39
CA GLY A 188 -14.42 9.25 0.88
C GLY A 188 -13.68 10.57 0.66
N SER A 189 -12.37 10.57 0.75
CA SER A 189 -11.49 11.70 0.42
C SER A 189 -10.82 11.52 -0.94
N GLY A 190 -10.15 12.56 -1.43
CA GLY A 190 -9.43 12.59 -2.70
C GLY A 190 -7.98 12.14 -2.55
N ALA A 191 -7.03 13.08 -2.71
CA ALA A 191 -5.60 12.83 -2.56
C ALA A 191 -5.23 12.34 -1.15
N LEU A 192 -5.96 12.75 -0.11
CA LEU A 192 -5.79 12.25 1.27
C LEU A 192 -6.03 10.74 1.33
N GLY A 193 -7.15 10.24 0.80
CA GLY A 193 -7.48 8.81 0.82
C GLY A 193 -6.61 7.98 -0.12
N ASP A 194 -6.37 8.48 -1.33
CA ASP A 194 -5.66 7.72 -2.36
C ASP A 194 -4.13 7.74 -2.16
N LEU A 195 -3.54 8.92 -1.91
CA LEU A 195 -2.09 9.11 -1.88
C LEU A 195 -1.53 9.22 -0.46
N LEU A 196 -2.19 9.98 0.45
CA LEU A 196 -1.68 10.12 1.82
C LEU A 196 -1.74 8.79 2.58
N SER A 197 -2.67 7.89 2.25
CA SER A 197 -2.70 6.55 2.85
C SER A 197 -1.38 5.78 2.62
N HIS A 198 -0.79 5.87 1.43
CA HIS A 198 0.53 5.31 1.13
C HIS A 198 1.65 5.99 1.92
N VAL A 199 1.62 7.32 1.98
CA VAL A 199 2.63 8.10 2.71
C VAL A 199 2.56 7.80 4.20
N ALA A 200 1.36 7.78 4.78
CA ALA A 200 1.14 7.47 6.20
C ALA A 200 1.59 6.04 6.53
N ASP A 201 1.24 5.07 5.68
CA ASP A 201 1.71 3.69 5.80
C ASP A 201 3.24 3.61 5.79
N LEU A 202 3.87 4.22 4.78
CA LEU A 202 5.32 4.17 4.58
C LEU A 202 6.11 4.79 5.75
N VAL A 203 5.71 5.98 6.20
CA VAL A 203 6.44 6.66 7.29
C VAL A 203 6.24 5.96 8.64
N GLN A 204 5.04 5.41 8.90
CA GLN A 204 4.80 4.61 10.10
C GLN A 204 5.55 3.27 10.07
N TYR A 205 5.64 2.64 8.90
CA TYR A 205 6.44 1.43 8.70
C TYR A 205 7.93 1.64 8.94
N VAL A 206 8.47 2.79 8.54
CA VAL A 206 9.90 3.09 8.64
C VAL A 206 10.28 3.65 10.01
N VAL A 207 9.48 4.57 10.56
CA VAL A 207 9.89 5.38 11.71
C VAL A 207 9.12 5.05 12.98
N GLY A 208 7.79 4.96 12.90
CA GLY A 208 6.95 4.73 14.07
C GLY A 208 5.56 5.34 13.95
N PRO A 209 4.70 5.17 14.97
CA PRO A 209 3.32 5.64 14.89
C PRO A 209 3.24 7.18 14.92
N ILE A 210 2.40 7.73 14.04
CA ILE A 210 1.96 9.13 14.10
C ILE A 210 0.93 9.26 15.23
N THR A 211 1.06 10.30 16.05
CA THR A 211 0.18 10.55 17.20
C THR A 211 -0.65 11.83 17.07
N GLN A 212 -0.23 12.76 16.21
CA GLN A 212 -0.96 14.00 15.92
C GLN A 212 -0.72 14.45 14.49
N VAL A 213 -1.75 15.06 13.89
CA VAL A 213 -1.67 15.65 12.55
C VAL A 213 -2.41 16.99 12.51
N THR A 214 -1.87 17.95 11.74
CA THR A 214 -2.59 19.12 11.25
C THR A 214 -2.37 19.23 9.75
N SER A 215 -3.40 19.64 9.00
CA SER A 215 -3.37 19.65 7.55
C SER A 215 -4.20 20.78 6.95
N LEU A 216 -3.89 21.05 5.69
CA LEU A 216 -4.72 21.84 4.79
C LEU A 216 -4.94 21.06 3.49
N SER A 217 -6.02 21.34 2.79
CA SER A 217 -6.32 20.72 1.50
C SER A 217 -6.93 21.72 0.51
N SER A 218 -6.89 21.37 -0.78
CA SER A 218 -7.41 22.21 -1.86
C SER A 218 -7.93 21.37 -3.01
N ILE A 219 -9.02 21.84 -3.64
CA ILE A 219 -9.50 21.37 -4.93
C ILE A 219 -8.89 22.28 -6.00
N VAL A 220 -8.21 21.71 -6.99
CA VAL A 220 -7.56 22.44 -8.07
C VAL A 220 -8.49 22.63 -9.25
N HIS A 221 -9.19 21.56 -9.65
CA HIS A 221 -10.20 21.61 -10.71
C HIS A 221 -11.57 21.38 -10.09
N ALA A 222 -12.39 22.46 -9.99
CA ALA A 222 -13.69 22.42 -9.33
C ALA A 222 -14.73 21.55 -10.06
N GLU A 223 -14.55 21.37 -11.37
CA GLU A 223 -15.48 20.62 -12.23
C GLU A 223 -14.70 19.78 -13.23
N ARG A 224 -15.30 18.66 -13.65
CA ARG A 224 -14.77 17.77 -14.68
C ARG A 224 -15.90 17.24 -15.57
N PRO A 225 -15.60 16.86 -16.82
CA PRO A 225 -16.60 16.26 -17.69
C PRO A 225 -17.03 14.88 -17.15
N ILE A 226 -18.34 14.66 -17.09
CA ILE A 226 -18.95 13.43 -16.58
C ILE A 226 -18.62 12.28 -17.50
N LEU A 227 -18.10 11.18 -16.92
CA LEU A 227 -17.89 9.93 -17.62
C LEU A 227 -19.17 9.10 -17.56
N PRO A 228 -19.81 8.76 -18.69
CA PRO A 228 -20.93 7.84 -18.69
C PRO A 228 -20.56 6.51 -18.06
N MET A 229 -21.43 5.97 -17.23
CA MET A 229 -21.18 4.68 -16.56
C MET A 229 -20.86 3.57 -17.57
N GLY A 230 -19.79 2.83 -17.31
CA GLY A 230 -19.33 1.73 -18.17
C GLY A 230 -18.47 2.17 -19.36
N SER A 231 -18.26 3.48 -19.59
CA SER A 231 -17.46 3.99 -20.68
C SER A 231 -16.09 4.49 -20.21
N GLY A 232 -15.03 3.77 -20.54
CA GLY A 232 -13.65 4.21 -20.34
C GLY A 232 -13.11 4.08 -18.90
N THR A 233 -11.99 4.75 -18.66
CA THR A 233 -11.26 4.76 -17.38
C THR A 233 -11.14 6.20 -16.87
N HIS A 234 -10.73 6.37 -15.62
CA HIS A 234 -10.42 7.69 -15.04
C HIS A 234 -9.25 8.43 -15.74
N PHE A 235 -8.57 7.79 -16.67
CA PHE A 235 -7.57 8.41 -17.56
C PHE A 235 -8.17 8.93 -18.87
N ALA A 236 -9.46 8.71 -19.12
CA ALA A 236 -10.11 9.22 -20.33
C ALA A 236 -10.14 10.76 -20.32
N VAL A 237 -9.84 11.37 -21.45
CA VAL A 237 -10.00 12.82 -21.69
C VAL A 237 -11.26 13.01 -22.53
N ILE A 238 -12.15 13.89 -22.09
CA ILE A 238 -13.45 14.14 -22.73
C ILE A 238 -13.48 15.58 -23.22
N GLU A 239 -13.44 15.76 -24.54
CA GLU A 239 -13.38 17.08 -25.16
C GLU A 239 -14.68 17.88 -24.98
N ASP A 240 -15.82 17.23 -25.21
CA ASP A 240 -17.15 17.81 -25.09
C ASP A 240 -18.04 16.91 -24.21
N GLY A 241 -18.41 17.38 -23.02
CA GLY A 241 -19.21 16.65 -22.07
C GLY A 241 -19.87 17.58 -21.05
N GLU A 242 -20.96 17.12 -20.45
CA GLU A 242 -21.56 17.79 -19.30
C GLU A 242 -20.56 17.82 -18.16
N MET A 243 -20.40 18.98 -17.50
CA MET A 243 -19.48 19.14 -16.37
C MET A 243 -20.20 18.81 -15.05
N GLY A 244 -19.50 18.09 -14.19
CA GLY A 244 -19.96 17.80 -12.84
C GLY A 244 -18.94 18.22 -11.79
N PRO A 245 -19.37 18.42 -10.51
CA PRO A 245 -18.53 18.95 -9.45
C PRO A 245 -17.50 17.91 -8.97
N VAL A 246 -16.31 18.38 -8.65
CA VAL A 246 -15.30 17.65 -7.87
C VAL A 246 -15.54 17.91 -6.39
N GLU A 247 -15.82 16.86 -5.61
CA GLU A 247 -16.28 16.99 -4.22
C GLU A 247 -15.15 16.79 -3.20
N ASN A 248 -13.99 16.28 -3.61
CA ASN A 248 -12.88 15.98 -2.72
C ASN A 248 -11.56 16.55 -3.23
N GLU A 249 -10.60 16.67 -2.34
CA GLU A 249 -9.37 17.40 -2.53
C GLU A 249 -8.40 16.77 -3.54
N ASP A 250 -7.74 17.61 -4.32
CA ASP A 250 -6.68 17.26 -5.26
C ASP A 250 -5.29 17.36 -4.65
N TYR A 251 -5.13 18.25 -3.65
CA TYR A 251 -3.88 18.51 -2.93
C TYR A 251 -4.12 18.51 -1.43
N ALA A 252 -3.16 17.99 -0.67
CA ALA A 252 -3.09 18.19 0.77
C ALA A 252 -1.63 18.24 1.26
N GLY A 253 -1.40 19.10 2.27
CA GLY A 253 -0.17 19.18 3.04
C GLY A 253 -0.46 19.01 4.53
N ALA A 254 0.35 18.21 5.23
CA ALA A 254 0.19 17.92 6.63
C ALA A 254 1.49 18.05 7.41
N LEU A 255 1.39 18.50 8.67
CA LEU A 255 2.42 18.39 9.68
C LEU A 255 2.03 17.28 10.65
N VAL A 256 3.00 16.45 11.03
CA VAL A 256 2.76 15.30 11.91
C VAL A 256 3.73 15.27 13.09
N ARG A 257 3.28 14.66 14.18
CA ARG A 257 4.11 14.27 15.32
C ARG A 257 4.08 12.77 15.48
N PHE A 258 5.23 12.17 15.68
CA PHE A 258 5.39 10.76 15.98
C PHE A 258 5.38 10.53 17.50
N ALA A 259 5.19 9.27 17.89
CA ALA A 259 5.27 8.89 19.29
C ALA A 259 6.63 9.27 19.89
N GLU A 260 6.59 9.71 21.14
CA GLU A 260 7.77 10.11 21.90
C GLU A 260 8.51 8.89 22.47
N ASP A 261 9.84 9.00 22.59
CA ASP A 261 10.65 8.04 23.34
C ASP A 261 10.50 8.25 24.87
N ALA A 262 11.17 7.41 25.64
CA ALA A 262 11.12 7.48 27.11
C ALA A 262 11.61 8.83 27.71
N ARG A 263 12.21 9.69 26.86
CA ARG A 263 12.69 11.04 27.27
C ARG A 263 11.72 12.15 26.84
N GLY A 264 10.55 11.80 26.28
CA GLY A 264 9.59 12.77 25.74
C GLY A 264 10.05 13.42 24.43
N LEU A 265 10.91 12.76 23.65
CA LEU A 265 11.45 13.27 22.41
C LEU A 265 10.89 12.45 21.24
N GLY A 266 9.90 13.01 20.55
CA GLY A 266 9.33 12.48 19.32
C GLY A 266 9.92 13.14 18.06
N ALA A 267 9.88 12.42 16.95
CA ALA A 267 10.13 13.01 15.64
C ALA A 267 8.96 13.87 15.19
N VAL A 268 9.22 14.83 14.32
CA VAL A 268 8.19 15.61 13.61
C VAL A 268 8.34 15.43 12.10
N GLY A 269 7.31 15.72 11.33
CA GLY A 269 7.43 15.55 9.88
C GLY A 269 6.45 16.37 9.07
N THR A 270 6.75 16.39 7.77
CA THR A 270 5.86 16.94 6.73
C THR A 270 5.45 15.83 5.78
N LEU A 271 4.16 15.75 5.50
CA LEU A 271 3.58 14.84 4.52
C LEU A 271 2.84 15.69 3.49
N GLU A 272 3.06 15.42 2.21
CA GLU A 272 2.46 16.23 1.14
C GLU A 272 2.03 15.33 -0.02
N VAL A 273 0.82 15.56 -0.52
CA VAL A 273 0.25 14.76 -1.60
C VAL A 273 -0.47 15.62 -2.63
N SER A 274 -0.37 15.23 -3.89
CA SER A 274 -1.12 15.85 -4.98
C SER A 274 -1.40 14.83 -6.07
N ARG A 275 -2.62 14.86 -6.61
CA ARG A 275 -3.01 14.08 -7.79
C ARG A 275 -3.07 14.91 -9.10
N THR A 276 -2.75 16.21 -9.01
CA THR A 276 -2.84 17.17 -10.12
C THR A 276 -1.51 17.84 -10.45
N ILE A 277 -0.39 17.33 -9.92
CA ILE A 277 0.91 17.95 -10.14
C ILE A 277 1.42 17.64 -11.54
N VAL A 278 2.11 18.60 -12.15
CA VAL A 278 2.74 18.44 -13.47
C VAL A 278 4.24 18.31 -13.26
N GLY A 279 4.84 17.27 -13.82
CA GLY A 279 6.28 16.98 -13.74
C GLY A 279 6.54 15.59 -13.15
N PRO A 280 6.42 15.38 -11.82
CA PRO A 280 6.48 14.04 -11.24
C PRO A 280 5.41 13.12 -11.81
N GLN A 281 5.78 11.87 -12.11
CA GLN A 281 4.87 10.87 -12.69
C GLN A 281 4.30 9.94 -11.60
N CYS A 282 5.20 9.41 -10.75
CA CYS A 282 4.85 8.62 -9.57
C CYS A 282 5.85 8.95 -8.45
N GLY A 283 5.87 10.22 -8.06
CA GLY A 283 6.86 10.82 -7.17
C GLY A 283 6.59 10.53 -5.70
N LEU A 284 6.52 9.25 -5.29
CA LEU A 284 6.55 8.88 -3.88
C LEU A 284 7.98 8.92 -3.39
N ALA A 285 8.22 9.72 -2.34
CA ALA A 285 9.54 9.85 -1.74
C ALA A 285 9.47 9.90 -0.22
N ILE A 286 10.53 9.42 0.44
CA ILE A 286 10.73 9.52 1.88
C ILE A 286 12.14 9.97 2.18
N GLU A 287 12.27 10.92 3.10
CA GLU A 287 13.52 11.41 3.64
C GLU A 287 13.48 11.30 5.17
N VAL A 288 14.47 10.64 5.77
CA VAL A 288 14.57 10.39 7.21
C VAL A 288 15.86 11.01 7.74
N TYR A 289 15.74 11.87 8.72
CA TYR A 289 16.86 12.60 9.32
C TYR A 289 16.98 12.24 10.79
N GLY A 290 18.17 11.78 11.17
CA GLY A 290 18.54 11.48 12.54
C GLY A 290 19.74 12.29 13.02
N THR A 291 20.11 12.11 14.30
CA THR A 291 21.24 12.85 14.93
C THR A 291 22.60 12.41 14.41
N GLU A 292 22.72 11.20 13.86
CA GLU A 292 23.99 10.62 13.41
C GLU A 292 24.01 10.35 11.90
N GLY A 293 22.87 10.43 11.22
CA GLY A 293 22.80 10.17 9.80
C GLY A 293 21.42 10.45 9.21
N SER A 294 21.32 10.22 7.91
CA SER A 294 20.08 10.38 7.15
C SER A 294 20.00 9.38 6.00
N ALA A 295 18.78 9.11 5.56
CA ALA A 295 18.53 8.28 4.40
C ALA A 295 17.37 8.86 3.61
N ARG A 296 17.39 8.69 2.28
CA ARG A 296 16.30 9.12 1.41
C ARG A 296 16.12 8.19 0.22
N TRP A 297 14.89 8.09 -0.22
CA TRP A 297 14.49 7.26 -1.34
C TRP A 297 13.37 7.93 -2.14
N ASN A 298 13.36 7.67 -3.45
CA ASN A 298 12.35 8.14 -4.39
C ASN A 298 11.95 6.98 -5.30
N PHE A 299 10.67 6.73 -5.43
CA PHE A 299 10.14 5.64 -6.26
C PHE A 299 10.48 5.78 -7.74
N GLU A 300 10.54 7.00 -8.30
CA GLU A 300 10.97 7.21 -9.68
C GLU A 300 12.43 6.78 -9.94
N ARG A 301 13.19 6.58 -8.85
CA ARG A 301 14.54 5.98 -8.81
C ARG A 301 14.55 4.79 -7.85
N MET A 302 13.57 3.92 -7.95
CA MET A 302 13.23 2.89 -6.96
C MET A 302 14.43 2.04 -6.53
N ASN A 303 15.38 1.79 -7.46
CA ASN A 303 16.53 0.92 -7.23
C ASN A 303 17.74 1.65 -6.65
N GLU A 304 17.59 2.87 -6.16
CA GLU A 304 18.63 3.68 -5.56
C GLU A 304 18.26 4.07 -4.14
N LEU A 305 19.22 3.93 -3.23
CA LEU A 305 19.13 4.42 -1.86
C LEU A 305 20.23 5.45 -1.65
N GLU A 306 19.90 6.64 -1.18
CA GLU A 306 20.87 7.60 -0.75
C GLU A 306 20.97 7.59 0.78
N VAL A 307 22.19 7.39 1.29
CA VAL A 307 22.45 7.27 2.73
C VAL A 307 23.66 8.07 3.14
N CYS A 308 23.57 8.73 4.30
CA CYS A 308 24.70 9.38 4.97
C CYS A 308 24.75 8.85 6.40
N THR A 309 25.79 8.07 6.73
CA THR A 309 26.00 7.48 8.07
C THR A 309 27.29 7.98 8.72
N GLN A 310 28.02 8.89 8.06
CA GLN A 310 29.21 9.52 8.63
C GLN A 310 28.95 10.99 8.89
N ARG A 311 29.18 11.43 10.11
CA ARG A 311 29.08 12.82 10.51
C ARG A 311 30.48 13.47 10.47
N GLY A 312 30.64 14.41 9.54
CA GLY A 312 31.91 15.12 9.34
C GLY A 312 32.96 14.36 8.50
N GLY A 313 34.07 15.02 8.21
CA GLY A 313 35.16 14.48 7.41
C GLY A 313 35.00 14.67 5.89
N PRO A 314 35.99 14.23 5.08
CA PRO A 314 36.03 14.52 3.65
C PRO A 314 34.97 13.79 2.83
N HIS A 315 34.32 12.76 3.40
CA HIS A 315 33.22 11.99 2.78
C HIS A 315 31.87 12.31 3.40
N TYR A 316 31.72 13.45 4.08
CA TYR A 316 30.45 13.88 4.66
C TYR A 316 29.49 14.29 3.54
N GLY A 317 28.49 13.45 3.28
CA GLY A 317 27.50 13.64 2.22
C GLY A 317 26.75 12.35 1.94
N TYR A 318 25.83 12.39 1.00
CA TYR A 318 25.10 11.21 0.57
C TYR A 318 25.95 10.29 -0.30
N THR A 319 25.89 9.01 0.01
CA THR A 319 26.35 7.93 -0.86
C THR A 319 25.13 7.27 -1.49
N THR A 320 25.12 7.14 -2.81
CA THR A 320 24.10 6.38 -3.55
C THR A 320 24.48 4.90 -3.53
N VAL A 321 23.58 4.09 -2.98
CA VAL A 321 23.67 2.63 -2.99
C VAL A 321 22.71 2.11 -4.03
N LEU A 322 23.21 1.44 -5.06
CA LEU A 322 22.39 0.80 -6.06
C LEU A 322 21.79 -0.51 -5.52
N GLY A 323 20.61 -0.88 -6.03
CA GLY A 323 20.01 -2.17 -5.77
C GLY A 323 21.01 -3.29 -6.02
N ASN A 324 21.08 -4.24 -5.09
CA ASN A 324 22.01 -5.36 -5.16
C ASN A 324 21.47 -6.58 -4.38
N PRO A 325 21.99 -7.81 -4.62
CA PRO A 325 21.48 -9.04 -4.01
C PRO A 325 21.53 -9.11 -2.48
N HIS A 326 22.19 -8.17 -1.80
CA HIS A 326 22.25 -8.10 -0.33
C HIS A 326 21.18 -7.17 0.28
N LEU A 327 20.30 -6.59 -0.54
CA LEU A 327 19.23 -5.71 -0.10
C LEU A 327 17.87 -6.42 -0.20
N GLY A 328 17.25 -6.74 0.93
CA GLY A 328 15.91 -7.34 1.00
C GLY A 328 15.68 -8.46 0.00
N ASP A 329 14.56 -8.43 -0.68
CA ASP A 329 14.19 -9.45 -1.68
C ASP A 329 14.85 -9.27 -3.07
N TYR A 330 15.71 -8.26 -3.25
CA TYR A 330 16.32 -7.95 -4.55
C TYR A 330 16.98 -9.15 -5.22
N GLY A 331 17.71 -9.98 -4.46
CA GLY A 331 18.42 -11.14 -4.97
C GLY A 331 17.54 -12.23 -5.59
N HIS A 332 16.24 -12.24 -5.29
CA HIS A 332 15.27 -13.15 -5.93
C HIS A 332 14.91 -12.73 -7.35
N PHE A 333 15.02 -11.44 -7.66
CA PHE A 333 14.68 -10.87 -8.97
C PHE A 333 15.92 -10.68 -9.85
N GLN A 334 17.04 -10.24 -9.24
CA GLN A 334 18.22 -9.82 -9.98
C GLN A 334 19.48 -10.47 -9.42
N PRO A 335 20.26 -11.22 -10.25
CA PRO A 335 21.43 -11.94 -9.78
C PRO A 335 22.66 -11.07 -9.56
N GLY A 336 22.67 -9.83 -10.10
CA GLY A 336 23.80 -8.90 -10.03
C GLY A 336 23.37 -7.49 -9.63
N PRO A 337 24.28 -6.70 -9.05
CA PRO A 337 24.00 -5.32 -8.65
C PRO A 337 23.72 -4.42 -9.84
N GLY A 338 22.89 -3.37 -9.61
CA GLY A 338 22.59 -2.35 -10.60
C GLY A 338 21.53 -2.73 -11.65
N ASN A 339 21.04 -3.96 -11.66
CA ASN A 339 19.89 -4.33 -12.48
C ASN A 339 18.61 -3.83 -11.81
N SER A 340 17.61 -3.46 -12.61
CA SER A 340 16.39 -2.84 -12.06
C SER A 340 15.33 -3.87 -11.69
N MET A 341 14.70 -3.68 -10.52
CA MET A 341 13.37 -4.18 -10.21
C MET A 341 12.32 -3.16 -10.67
N GLY A 342 11.09 -3.62 -10.89
CA GLY A 342 9.96 -2.80 -11.31
C GLY A 342 8.79 -2.80 -10.30
N TYR A 343 7.75 -2.01 -10.60
CA TYR A 343 6.54 -1.93 -9.78
C TYR A 343 5.86 -3.29 -9.57
N ASP A 344 5.81 -4.10 -10.63
CA ASP A 344 5.17 -5.43 -10.59
C ASP A 344 5.91 -6.39 -9.65
N ASP A 345 7.24 -6.26 -9.52
CA ASP A 345 8.05 -7.09 -8.63
C ASP A 345 7.67 -6.86 -7.15
N LEU A 346 7.32 -5.62 -6.78
CA LEU A 346 6.84 -5.32 -5.43
C LEU A 346 5.54 -6.08 -5.10
N LYS A 347 4.67 -6.30 -6.09
CA LYS A 347 3.46 -7.11 -5.93
C LYS A 347 3.78 -8.61 -5.79
N VAL A 348 4.86 -9.08 -6.42
CA VAL A 348 5.32 -10.46 -6.22
C VAL A 348 5.82 -10.66 -4.79
N VAL A 349 6.55 -9.67 -4.23
CA VAL A 349 6.96 -9.68 -2.80
C VAL A 349 5.74 -9.68 -1.87
N GLU A 350 4.69 -8.90 -2.17
CA GLU A 350 3.45 -8.91 -1.39
C GLU A 350 2.78 -10.29 -1.41
N ALA A 351 2.62 -10.88 -2.60
CA ALA A 351 2.03 -12.20 -2.76
C ALA A 351 2.82 -13.27 -1.99
N LYS A 352 4.17 -13.21 -2.03
CA LYS A 352 5.05 -14.09 -1.24
C LYS A 352 4.80 -13.94 0.25
N LYS A 353 4.79 -12.69 0.77
CA LYS A 353 4.57 -12.41 2.19
C LYS A 353 3.17 -12.87 2.62
N PHE A 354 2.15 -12.61 1.81
CA PHE A 354 0.78 -13.06 2.07
C PHE A 354 0.67 -14.60 2.13
N LEU A 355 1.14 -15.31 1.12
CA LEU A 355 1.06 -16.78 1.12
C LEU A 355 1.93 -17.42 2.21
N ALA A 356 3.10 -16.85 2.52
CA ALA A 356 3.91 -17.30 3.65
C ALA A 356 3.15 -17.20 4.98
N ALA A 357 2.43 -16.09 5.18
CA ALA A 357 1.57 -15.91 6.36
C ALA A 357 0.43 -16.93 6.42
N VAL A 358 -0.26 -17.15 5.32
CA VAL A 358 -1.35 -18.14 5.24
C VAL A 358 -0.85 -19.55 5.53
N LEU A 359 0.33 -19.91 5.04
CA LEU A 359 0.94 -21.21 5.26
C LEU A 359 1.48 -21.39 6.69
N GLY A 360 2.07 -20.35 7.24
CA GLY A 360 2.62 -20.33 8.60
C GLY A 360 1.59 -20.11 9.70
N GLY A 361 0.40 -19.63 9.36
CA GLY A 361 -0.65 -19.28 10.32
C GLY A 361 -0.35 -18.04 11.14
N GLU A 362 0.65 -17.24 10.76
CA GLU A 362 1.04 -16.02 11.46
C GLU A 362 0.75 -14.79 10.59
N GLN A 363 0.12 -13.76 11.19
CA GLN A 363 -0.10 -12.48 10.51
C GLN A 363 1.24 -11.80 10.25
N VAL A 364 1.47 -11.38 9.00
CA VAL A 364 2.66 -10.62 8.61
C VAL A 364 2.38 -9.11 8.58
N GLN A 365 3.44 -8.34 8.41
CA GLN A 365 3.36 -6.91 8.14
C GLN A 365 2.60 -6.61 6.85
N CYS A 366 1.98 -5.44 6.81
CA CYS A 366 0.98 -5.03 5.82
C CYS A 366 -0.36 -5.73 6.01
N SER A 367 -0.76 -5.87 7.26
CA SER A 367 -2.06 -6.42 7.68
C SER A 367 -3.18 -5.39 7.56
N ILE A 368 -4.37 -5.85 7.88
CA ILE A 368 -5.54 -4.97 8.04
C ILE A 368 -5.33 -3.92 9.14
N ASP A 369 -4.54 -4.23 10.18
CA ASP A 369 -4.24 -3.30 11.27
C ASP A 369 -3.29 -2.19 10.82
N ASP A 370 -2.31 -2.51 9.96
CA ASP A 370 -1.47 -1.49 9.29
C ASP A 370 -2.35 -0.53 8.47
N ALA A 371 -3.33 -1.07 7.75
CA ALA A 371 -4.27 -0.25 6.98
C ALA A 371 -5.16 0.61 7.87
N LEU A 372 -5.63 0.08 9.00
CA LEU A 372 -6.39 0.86 9.98
C LEU A 372 -5.55 2.00 10.56
N SER A 373 -4.27 1.73 10.87
CA SER A 373 -3.35 2.76 11.34
C SER A 373 -3.16 3.89 10.31
N ALA A 374 -2.97 3.57 9.04
CA ALA A 374 -2.89 4.56 7.97
C ALA A 374 -4.21 5.32 7.79
N ALA A 375 -5.36 4.61 7.84
CA ALA A 375 -6.68 5.22 7.71
C ALA A 375 -7.01 6.19 8.86
N GLN A 376 -6.55 5.92 10.08
CA GLN A 376 -6.70 6.85 11.21
C GLN A 376 -5.93 8.15 10.97
N VAL A 377 -4.72 8.10 10.43
CA VAL A 377 -3.95 9.30 10.05
C VAL A 377 -4.69 10.09 8.97
N VAL A 378 -5.21 9.41 7.94
CA VAL A 378 -5.99 10.05 6.86
C VAL A 378 -7.26 10.70 7.42
N SER A 379 -8.04 9.99 8.25
CA SER A 379 -9.27 10.55 8.84
C SER A 379 -8.99 11.76 9.73
N ALA A 380 -7.91 11.72 10.51
CA ALA A 380 -7.47 12.85 11.32
C ALA A 380 -6.99 14.04 10.46
N ALA A 381 -6.33 13.77 9.32
CA ALA A 381 -5.94 14.81 8.37
C ALA A 381 -7.16 15.46 7.70
N VAL A 382 -8.17 14.67 7.29
CA VAL A 382 -9.45 15.20 6.76
C VAL A 382 -10.11 16.13 7.79
N ALA A 383 -10.29 15.66 9.03
CA ALA A 383 -10.89 16.46 10.09
C ALA A 383 -10.08 17.73 10.40
N SER A 384 -8.75 17.64 10.34
CA SER A 384 -7.88 18.80 10.53
C SER A 384 -8.02 19.84 9.42
N ALA A 385 -8.10 19.41 8.17
CA ALA A 385 -8.30 20.31 7.04
C ALA A 385 -9.66 21.09 7.13
N GLU A 386 -10.67 20.45 7.72
CA GLU A 386 -11.99 21.08 7.94
C GLU A 386 -11.99 22.03 9.13
N THR A 387 -11.27 21.71 10.21
CA THR A 387 -11.32 22.48 11.48
C THR A 387 -10.18 23.47 11.65
N GLY A 388 -9.08 23.32 10.90
CA GLY A 388 -7.84 24.09 11.08
C GLY A 388 -7.06 23.75 12.36
N ALA A 389 -7.42 22.67 13.07
CA ALA A 389 -6.85 22.30 14.36
C ALA A 389 -5.95 21.04 14.25
N TRP A 390 -5.09 20.84 15.26
CA TRP A 390 -4.39 19.57 15.45
C TRP A 390 -5.36 18.49 15.91
N HIS A 391 -5.30 17.34 15.28
CA HIS A 391 -6.08 16.16 15.64
C HIS A 391 -5.18 15.03 16.15
N ALA A 392 -5.61 14.37 17.22
CA ALA A 392 -4.93 13.19 17.75
C ALA A 392 -5.17 11.97 16.84
N VAL A 393 -4.14 11.14 16.73
CA VAL A 393 -4.19 9.82 16.09
C VAL A 393 -3.88 8.79 17.16
N THR A 394 -4.77 7.82 17.34
CA THR A 394 -4.55 6.73 18.28
C THR A 394 -3.82 5.59 17.57
N PRO A 395 -2.62 5.20 18.01
CA PRO A 395 -1.93 4.05 17.44
C PRO A 395 -2.75 2.76 17.57
N VAL A 396 -2.75 1.96 16.53
CA VAL A 396 -3.48 0.67 16.51
C VAL A 396 -2.65 -0.39 17.25
N PRO A 397 -3.22 -1.08 18.24
CA PRO A 397 -2.53 -2.16 18.93
C PRO A 397 -2.13 -3.29 17.97
N GLY A 398 -0.97 -3.93 18.22
CA GLY A 398 -0.49 -5.06 17.42
C GLY A 398 0.25 -4.70 16.14
N VAL A 399 0.17 -3.45 15.67
CA VAL A 399 0.94 -2.98 14.51
C VAL A 399 2.43 -2.94 14.85
N ARG A 400 3.25 -3.53 13.99
CA ARG A 400 4.73 -3.47 14.12
C ARG A 400 5.26 -2.21 13.45
N TYR A 401 5.11 -1.09 14.14
CA TYR A 401 5.64 0.20 13.70
C TYR A 401 7.16 0.17 13.56
N GLY A 402 7.70 1.05 12.72
CA GLY A 402 9.14 1.31 12.62
C GLY A 402 9.73 1.82 13.93
N GLY A 403 11.05 1.75 14.06
CA GLY A 403 11.76 2.20 15.27
C GLY A 403 11.62 1.29 16.50
N THR A 404 10.67 0.35 16.50
CA THR A 404 10.57 -0.66 17.56
C THR A 404 11.62 -1.73 17.31
N ARG A 405 12.63 -1.84 18.18
CA ARG A 405 13.51 -3.01 18.17
C ARG A 405 12.64 -4.26 18.36
N PRO A 406 12.85 -5.34 17.57
CA PRO A 406 12.33 -6.64 17.97
C PRO A 406 12.79 -6.86 19.41
N GLN A 407 11.85 -7.18 20.32
CA GLN A 407 12.27 -7.69 21.63
C GLN A 407 13.15 -8.88 21.32
N ALA A 408 14.43 -8.79 21.64
CA ALA A 408 15.31 -9.92 21.61
C ALA A 408 14.60 -11.00 22.45
N GLU A 409 14.20 -12.09 21.81
CA GLU A 409 13.87 -13.30 22.56
C GLU A 409 15.04 -13.51 23.50
N ALA A 410 14.75 -13.49 24.79
CA ALA A 410 15.74 -13.79 25.82
C ALA A 410 16.18 -15.25 25.55
N VAL A 411 17.26 -15.38 24.79
CA VAL A 411 18.00 -16.63 24.71
C VAL A 411 18.61 -16.75 26.10
N GLY A 412 17.93 -17.55 26.92
CA GLY A 412 18.46 -17.94 28.22
C GLY A 412 19.80 -18.62 28.02
N VAL A 413 20.81 -18.06 28.68
CA VAL A 413 22.13 -18.65 28.88
C VAL A 413 22.00 -19.85 29.83
#